data_a97ed89e704965eb625536e3c857f281
#
_entry.id   a97ed89e704965eb625536e3c857f281
#
_cell.length_a   1.000
_cell.length_b   1.000
_cell.length_c   1.000
_cell.angle_alpha   90.00
_cell.angle_beta   90.00
_cell.angle_gamma   90.00
#
_symmetry.space_group_name_H-M   'P 1'
#
loop_
_entity.id
_entity.type
_entity.pdbx_description
1 polymer ?
#
loop_
_entity_poly.entity_id
_entity_poly.type
_entity_poly.pdbx_seq_one_letter_code
_entity_poly.pdbx_strand_id
1 'polypeptide(L)'
;MKTDPNCVFCLISEGQEPAKYRYLDDELMVIVNKLTWVPLMLLVMPRNHMSQIQLWSSKLLTRMGNLAVDMGAMYAPNGFRILSNFGRDGMQSQSHGHIHVIGGAYLGPYA
;
A
#
# COMPACT_ATOMS: atom_id res chain seq x y z
N MET A 1 5.18 -14.45 -12.24
CA MET A 1 4.93 -13.16 -11.54
C MET A 1 5.80 -12.10 -12.18
N LYS A 2 5.22 -10.94 -12.51
CA LYS A 2 5.99 -9.81 -13.02
C LYS A 2 6.78 -9.16 -11.90
N THR A 3 8.08 -9.00 -12.08
CA THR A 3 8.97 -8.38 -11.09
C THR A 3 9.94 -7.43 -11.79
N ASP A 4 10.45 -6.47 -11.01
CA ASP A 4 11.50 -5.56 -11.42
C ASP A 4 12.64 -5.66 -10.39
N PRO A 5 13.86 -6.04 -10.80
CA PRO A 5 14.96 -6.21 -9.85
C PRO A 5 15.41 -4.93 -9.17
N ASN A 6 14.99 -3.77 -9.68
CA ASN A 6 15.29 -2.46 -9.08
C ASN A 6 14.16 -1.93 -8.20
N CYS A 7 13.08 -2.70 -8.01
CA CYS A 7 11.92 -2.31 -7.23
C CYS A 7 11.98 -2.92 -5.84
N VAL A 8 12.02 -2.08 -4.79
CA VAL A 8 12.07 -2.56 -3.41
C VAL A 8 10.84 -3.40 -3.05
N PHE A 9 9.66 -3.06 -3.57
CA PHE A 9 8.45 -3.83 -3.30
C PHE A 9 8.48 -5.21 -3.95
N CYS A 10 9.06 -5.32 -5.15
CA CYS A 10 9.29 -6.62 -5.77
C CYS A 10 10.26 -7.47 -4.95
N LEU A 11 11.34 -6.85 -4.45
CA LEU A 11 12.31 -7.55 -3.60
C LEU A 11 11.66 -8.03 -2.29
N ILE A 12 10.80 -7.21 -1.69
CA ILE A 12 10.03 -7.61 -0.50
C ILE A 12 9.12 -8.78 -0.83
N SER A 13 8.38 -8.69 -1.93
CA SER A 13 7.46 -9.76 -2.37
C SER A 13 8.17 -11.09 -2.57
N GLU A 14 9.42 -11.06 -3.02
CA GLU A 14 10.23 -12.25 -3.24
C GLU A 14 11.00 -12.71 -2.01
N GLY A 15 10.89 -12.00 -0.88
CA GLY A 15 11.59 -12.34 0.35
C GLY A 15 13.06 -11.92 0.38
N GLN A 16 13.50 -11.08 -0.56
CA GLN A 16 14.89 -10.61 -0.66
C GLN A 16 15.16 -9.34 0.16
N GLU A 17 14.13 -8.62 0.54
CA GLU A 17 14.19 -7.48 1.44
C GLU A 17 13.21 -7.70 2.60
N PRO A 18 13.61 -7.38 3.85
CA PRO A 18 12.72 -7.59 4.98
C PRO A 18 11.58 -6.57 5.01
N ALA A 19 10.43 -7.00 5.52
CA ALA A 19 9.30 -6.13 5.80
C ALA A 19 8.44 -6.75 6.89
N LYS A 20 7.65 -5.91 7.56
CA LYS A 20 6.63 -6.39 8.50
C LYS A 20 5.33 -6.56 7.75
N TYR A 21 4.96 -7.80 7.50
CA TYR A 21 3.72 -8.12 6.80
C TYR A 21 2.54 -8.05 7.77
N ARG A 22 1.41 -7.55 7.23
CA ARG A 22 0.10 -7.64 7.88
C ARG A 22 -0.83 -8.58 7.13
N TYR A 23 -0.53 -8.85 5.87
CA TYR A 23 -1.28 -9.76 5.02
C TYR A 23 -0.38 -10.19 3.85
N LEU A 24 -0.52 -11.42 3.43
CA LEU A 24 0.19 -11.95 2.25
C LEU A 24 -0.61 -13.11 1.66
N ASP A 25 -0.87 -13.03 0.36
CA ASP A 25 -1.38 -14.16 -0.42
C ASP A 25 -0.67 -14.21 -1.77
N ASP A 26 -1.19 -14.98 -2.72
CA ASP A 26 -0.55 -15.15 -4.02
C ASP A 26 -0.53 -13.87 -4.86
N GLU A 27 -1.46 -12.96 -4.63
CA GLU A 27 -1.63 -11.77 -5.47
C GLU A 27 -1.34 -10.45 -4.76
N LEU A 28 -1.61 -10.38 -3.46
CA LEU A 28 -1.58 -9.12 -2.70
C LEU A 28 -0.70 -9.24 -1.47
N MET A 29 -0.17 -8.11 -1.03
CA MET A 29 0.50 -8.00 0.26
C MET A 29 0.17 -6.66 0.93
N VAL A 30 0.19 -6.68 2.26
CA VAL A 30 0.11 -5.49 3.09
C VAL A 30 1.34 -5.48 3.99
N ILE A 31 2.08 -4.39 3.95
CA ILE A 31 3.27 -4.21 4.77
C ILE A 31 3.19 -2.92 5.59
N VAL A 32 3.91 -2.89 6.69
CA VAL A 32 4.06 -1.67 7.49
C VAL A 32 5.03 -0.74 6.78
N ASN A 33 4.62 0.52 6.57
CA ASN A 33 5.50 1.53 6.00
C ASN A 33 6.67 1.81 6.97
N LYS A 34 7.85 2.08 6.42
CA LYS A 34 9.01 2.50 7.22
C LYS A 34 8.82 3.91 7.81
N LEU A 35 8.00 4.74 7.17
CA LEU A 35 7.65 6.06 7.69
C LEU A 35 6.68 5.91 8.87
N THR A 36 6.82 6.80 9.85
CA THR A 36 6.04 6.76 11.08
C THR A 36 5.45 8.12 11.41
N TRP A 37 4.95 8.83 10.37
CA TRP A 37 4.38 10.16 10.53
C TRP A 37 3.10 10.15 11.35
N VAL A 38 2.32 9.08 11.23
CA VAL A 38 1.15 8.81 12.05
C VAL A 38 1.22 7.37 12.56
N PRO A 39 0.47 7.01 13.63
CA PRO A 39 0.61 5.69 14.25
C PRO A 39 0.35 4.51 13.33
N LEU A 40 -0.62 4.62 12.41
CA LEU A 40 -0.87 3.59 11.41
C LEU A 40 -0.46 4.09 10.04
N MET A 41 0.49 3.39 9.43
CA MET A 41 0.92 3.63 8.05
C MET A 41 1.15 2.27 7.38
N LEU A 42 0.19 1.83 6.59
CA LEU A 42 0.28 0.56 5.85
C LEU A 42 0.33 0.83 4.36
N LEU A 43 0.95 -0.10 3.64
CA LEU A 43 0.99 -0.14 2.18
C LEU A 43 0.28 -1.41 1.72
N VAL A 44 -0.72 -1.27 0.86
CA VAL A 44 -1.44 -2.37 0.23
C VAL A 44 -1.07 -2.37 -1.25
N MET A 45 -0.63 -3.51 -1.76
CA MET A 45 -0.13 -3.55 -3.14
C MET A 45 -0.26 -4.93 -3.77
N PRO A 46 -0.31 -4.98 -5.11
CA PRO A 46 -0.17 -6.25 -5.80
C PRO A 46 1.27 -6.73 -5.68
N ARG A 47 1.46 -8.04 -5.65
CA ARG A 47 2.80 -8.63 -5.67
C ARG A 47 3.43 -8.50 -7.05
N ASN A 48 2.63 -8.52 -8.12
CA ASN A 48 3.10 -8.23 -9.47
C ASN A 48 3.48 -6.77 -9.62
N HIS A 49 4.60 -6.52 -10.28
CA HIS A 49 5.01 -5.16 -10.61
C HIS A 49 4.07 -4.57 -11.65
N MET A 50 3.49 -3.43 -11.32
CA MET A 50 2.67 -2.61 -12.23
C MET A 50 2.69 -1.16 -11.77
N SER A 51 2.41 -0.24 -12.69
CA SER A 51 2.33 1.18 -12.34
C SER A 51 1.05 1.50 -11.55
N GLN A 52 0.99 2.70 -10.97
CA GLN A 52 -0.25 3.19 -10.33
C GLN A 52 -1.41 3.22 -11.33
N ILE A 53 -1.16 3.69 -12.54
CA ILE A 53 -2.22 3.79 -13.55
C ILE A 53 -2.71 2.39 -13.94
N GLN A 54 -1.81 1.44 -14.10
CA GLN A 54 -2.19 0.05 -14.39
C GLN A 54 -2.99 -0.56 -13.25
N LEU A 55 -2.58 -0.31 -12.01
CA LEU A 55 -3.29 -0.79 -10.83
C LEU A 55 -4.73 -0.27 -10.80
N TRP A 56 -4.90 1.04 -11.01
CA TRP A 56 -6.22 1.68 -10.94
C TRP A 56 -7.14 1.31 -12.10
N SER A 57 -6.60 0.68 -13.15
CA SER A 57 -7.37 0.10 -14.25
C SER A 57 -7.54 -1.42 -14.13
N SER A 58 -6.96 -2.04 -13.09
CA SER A 58 -6.93 -3.49 -12.96
C SER A 58 -8.14 -4.04 -12.20
N LYS A 59 -8.41 -5.32 -12.41
CA LYS A 59 -9.43 -6.04 -11.64
C LYS A 59 -9.04 -6.24 -10.19
N LEU A 60 -7.76 -6.09 -9.84
CA LEU A 60 -7.30 -6.21 -8.46
C LEU A 60 -7.73 -5.06 -7.57
N LEU A 61 -8.08 -3.90 -8.14
CA LEU A 61 -8.36 -2.71 -7.36
C LEU A 61 -9.51 -2.90 -6.36
N THR A 62 -10.59 -3.56 -6.77
CA THR A 62 -11.72 -3.83 -5.87
C THR A 62 -11.27 -4.66 -4.67
N ARG A 63 -10.50 -5.71 -4.93
CA ARG A 63 -9.99 -6.61 -3.91
C ARG A 63 -9.02 -5.88 -2.97
N MET A 64 -8.15 -5.05 -3.53
CA MET A 64 -7.24 -4.21 -2.76
C MET A 64 -7.98 -3.19 -1.90
N GLY A 65 -9.01 -2.57 -2.44
CA GLY A 65 -9.85 -1.62 -1.71
C GLY A 65 -10.52 -2.28 -0.51
N ASN A 66 -11.11 -3.46 -0.70
CA ASN A 66 -11.70 -4.22 0.39
C ASN A 66 -10.67 -4.58 1.47
N LEU A 67 -9.50 -5.03 1.06
CA LEU A 67 -8.42 -5.36 1.98
C LEU A 67 -7.94 -4.13 2.75
N ALA A 68 -7.82 -2.99 2.09
CA ALA A 68 -7.43 -1.73 2.73
C ALA A 68 -8.46 -1.29 3.78
N VAL A 69 -9.76 -1.41 3.48
CA VAL A 69 -10.84 -1.10 4.44
C VAL A 69 -10.75 -2.04 5.65
N ASP A 70 -10.54 -3.34 5.42
CA ASP A 70 -10.41 -4.32 6.50
C ASP A 70 -9.23 -3.99 7.41
N MET A 71 -8.08 -3.63 6.82
CA MET A 71 -6.89 -3.25 7.57
C MET A 71 -7.12 -1.98 8.40
N GLY A 72 -7.74 -0.97 7.80
CA GLY A 72 -8.06 0.27 8.50
C GLY A 72 -9.02 0.04 9.66
N ALA A 73 -10.08 -0.74 9.44
CA ALA A 73 -11.05 -1.06 10.48
C ALA A 73 -10.41 -1.84 11.64
N MET A 74 -9.47 -2.73 11.32
CA MET A 74 -8.79 -3.54 12.33
C MET A 74 -7.82 -2.72 13.19
N TYR A 75 -7.02 -1.86 12.56
CA TYR A 75 -5.91 -1.17 13.23
C TYR A 75 -6.22 0.27 13.63
N ALA A 76 -7.23 0.88 13.04
CA ALA A 76 -7.65 2.24 13.32
C ALA A 76 -9.18 2.34 13.34
N PRO A 77 -9.83 1.70 14.35
CA PRO A 77 -11.30 1.57 14.36
C PRO A 77 -12.05 2.90 14.48
N ASN A 78 -11.39 3.96 14.92
CA ASN A 78 -12.01 5.29 15.02
C ASN A 78 -11.97 6.08 13.72
N GLY A 79 -11.35 5.54 12.67
CA GLY A 79 -11.28 6.15 11.36
C GLY A 79 -9.90 6.14 10.77
N PHE A 80 -9.83 6.17 9.44
CA PHE A 80 -8.60 6.08 8.68
C PHE A 80 -8.81 6.69 7.30
N ARG A 81 -7.71 6.92 6.59
CA ARG A 81 -7.73 7.34 5.19
C ARG A 81 -7.08 6.30 4.31
N ILE A 82 -7.62 6.18 3.11
CA ILE A 82 -7.04 5.38 2.03
C ILE A 82 -6.67 6.36 0.92
N LEU A 83 -5.44 6.30 0.42
CA LEU A 83 -5.00 7.21 -0.63
C LEU A 83 -3.94 6.57 -1.52
N SER A 84 -3.81 7.09 -2.73
CA SER A 84 -2.70 6.81 -3.64
C SER A 84 -2.10 8.10 -4.15
N ASN A 85 -0.81 8.05 -4.45
CA ASN A 85 -0.05 9.17 -4.96
C ASN A 85 0.26 8.95 -6.44
N PHE A 86 0.00 9.97 -7.26
CA PHE A 86 0.27 9.93 -8.70
C PHE A 86 1.18 11.09 -9.06
N GLY A 87 2.30 10.77 -9.69
CA GLY A 87 3.21 11.75 -10.23
C GLY A 87 3.97 12.57 -9.19
N ARG A 88 4.76 13.51 -9.67
CA ARG A 88 5.63 14.33 -8.84
C ARG A 88 4.84 15.17 -7.84
N ASP A 89 3.84 15.90 -8.30
CA ASP A 89 3.08 16.81 -7.44
C ASP A 89 2.18 16.08 -6.45
N GLY A 90 1.89 14.80 -6.72
CA GLY A 90 1.20 13.91 -5.78
C GLY A 90 2.13 13.19 -4.81
N MET A 91 3.43 13.51 -4.82
CA MET A 91 4.44 12.88 -3.96
C MET A 91 4.60 11.39 -4.17
N GLN A 92 4.44 10.91 -5.40
CA GLN A 92 4.69 9.51 -5.72
C GLN A 92 6.18 9.20 -5.63
N SER A 93 6.57 8.34 -4.69
CA SER A 93 7.96 7.96 -4.46
C SER A 93 8.33 6.60 -5.04
N GLN A 94 7.35 5.73 -5.28
CA GLN A 94 7.57 4.38 -5.81
C GLN A 94 6.71 4.15 -7.04
N SER A 95 7.31 3.58 -8.08
CA SER A 95 6.59 3.29 -9.33
C SER A 95 5.69 2.06 -9.24
N HIS A 96 5.99 1.12 -8.36
CA HIS A 96 5.16 -0.06 -8.11
C HIS A 96 3.82 0.38 -7.51
N GLY A 97 2.71 0.06 -8.16
CA GLY A 97 1.38 0.48 -7.74
C GLY A 97 1.05 0.06 -6.30
N HIS A 98 0.52 0.99 -5.52
CA HIS A 98 0.17 0.74 -4.12
C HIS A 98 -0.84 1.77 -3.63
N ILE A 99 -1.52 1.43 -2.55
CA ILE A 99 -2.37 2.37 -1.82
C ILE A 99 -1.93 2.42 -0.37
N HIS A 100 -2.11 3.59 0.25
CA HIS A 100 -1.79 3.81 1.65
C HIS A 100 -3.04 3.66 2.50
N VAL A 101 -2.88 3.08 3.70
CA VAL A 101 -3.87 3.14 4.78
C VAL A 101 -3.21 3.89 5.93
N ILE A 102 -3.74 5.04 6.29
CA ILE A 102 -3.18 5.87 7.37
C ILE A 102 -4.25 6.18 8.40
N GLY A 103 -3.85 6.21 9.67
CA GLY A 103 -4.78 6.44 10.76
C GLY A 103 -4.13 6.33 12.12
N GLY A 104 -4.96 6.01 13.11
CA GLY A 104 -4.50 5.85 14.49
C GLY A 104 -4.41 7.17 15.27
N ALA A 105 -4.78 8.28 14.64
CA ALA A 105 -4.86 9.61 15.23
C ALA A 105 -5.79 10.47 14.39
N TYR A 106 -6.24 11.61 14.92
CA TYR A 106 -7.02 12.57 14.15
C TYR A 106 -6.13 13.21 13.08
N LEU A 107 -6.46 12.99 11.80
CA LEU A 107 -5.60 13.38 10.67
C LEU A 107 -5.83 14.81 10.17
N GLY A 108 -6.91 15.45 10.62
CA GLY A 108 -7.25 16.78 10.14
C GLY A 108 -8.01 16.80 8.81
N PRO A 109 -8.35 17.99 8.28
CA PRO A 109 -9.23 18.12 7.13
C PRO A 109 -8.62 17.64 5.81
N TYR A 110 -7.33 17.87 5.56
CA TYR A 110 -6.61 17.35 4.38
C TYR A 110 -5.14 17.12 4.70
N ALA A 111 -4.56 16.21 3.98
CA ALA A 111 -3.15 15.87 4.17
C ALA A 111 -2.27 16.69 3.27
#